data_72e956916872430165ff59e724b0606c
#
_entry.id   72e956916872430165ff59e724b0606c
#
_cell.length_a   1.000
_cell.length_b   1.000
_cell.length_c   1.000
_cell.angle_alpha   90.00
_cell.angle_beta   90.00
_cell.angle_gamma   90.00
#
_symmetry.space_group_name_H-M   'P 1'
#
loop_
_entity.id
_entity.type
_entity.pdbx_description
1 polymer ?
#
loop_
_entity_poly.entity_id
_entity_poly.type
_entity_poly.pdbx_seq_one_letter_code
_entity_poly.pdbx_strand_id
1 'polypeptide(L)'
;MEFSINPFTPSFGKVPPILAGRKILIGEFEQAFSLNPNDPNLCSLFSGPRGVGKTVLMSHLARKAEASGWISANVTARPGMLEDILERTMDAANEFIERPSFKRLTSVSISSLFSASWEYRNSDSGNWRTRMSRILDMLAEYSIGLLITID
;
A
#
# COMPACT_ATOMS: atom_id res chain seq x y z
N MET A 1 -38.28 10.68 8.46
CA MET A 1 -37.27 11.65 7.96
C MET A 1 -35.97 10.88 7.75
N GLU A 2 -35.65 10.47 6.52
CA GLU A 2 -34.34 9.91 6.20
C GLU A 2 -33.31 11.04 6.25
N PHE A 3 -32.41 11.00 7.19
CA PHE A 3 -31.24 11.84 7.16
C PHE A 3 -30.37 11.39 5.99
N SER A 4 -30.45 12.12 4.89
CA SER A 4 -29.52 11.97 3.78
C SER A 4 -28.11 12.16 4.31
N ILE A 5 -27.33 11.06 4.39
CA ILE A 5 -25.92 11.12 4.77
C ILE A 5 -25.22 11.99 3.72
N ASN A 6 -24.66 13.13 4.17
CA ASN A 6 -23.94 14.01 3.28
C ASN A 6 -22.76 13.23 2.66
N PRO A 7 -22.74 13.00 1.34
CA PRO A 7 -21.67 12.25 0.68
C PRO A 7 -20.34 13.00 0.64
N PHE A 8 -20.35 14.30 0.98
CA PHE A 8 -19.15 15.12 1.00
C PHE A 8 -18.51 15.07 2.40
N THR A 9 -17.28 14.61 2.45
CA THR A 9 -16.47 14.67 3.68
C THR A 9 -15.57 15.90 3.61
N PRO A 10 -15.84 16.97 4.39
CA PRO A 10 -15.08 18.23 4.33
C PRO A 10 -13.67 18.14 4.94
N SER A 11 -13.26 16.96 5.43
CA SER A 11 -11.96 16.75 6.05
C SER A 11 -10.91 16.36 5.00
N PHE A 12 -9.74 17.03 5.04
CA PHE A 12 -8.62 16.72 4.16
C PHE A 12 -8.19 15.24 4.32
N GLY A 13 -7.96 14.54 3.19
CA GLY A 13 -7.50 13.15 3.17
C GLY A 13 -8.55 12.08 3.51
N LYS A 14 -9.78 12.44 3.87
CA LYS A 14 -10.85 11.45 4.01
C LYS A 14 -11.43 11.06 2.66
N VAL A 15 -11.47 9.75 2.40
CA VAL A 15 -12.08 9.20 1.20
C VAL A 15 -13.61 9.28 1.35
N PRO A 16 -14.32 9.97 0.44
CA PRO A 16 -15.78 9.98 0.45
C PRO A 16 -16.32 8.57 0.18
N PRO A 17 -17.54 8.25 0.66
CA PRO A 17 -18.15 6.93 0.44
C PRO A 17 -18.38 6.61 -1.03
N ILE A 18 -18.46 7.63 -1.89
CA ILE A 18 -18.67 7.49 -3.34
C ILE A 18 -17.65 8.35 -4.09
N LEU A 19 -16.82 7.70 -4.90
CA LEU A 19 -15.94 8.35 -5.88
C LEU A 19 -16.67 8.40 -7.23
N ALA A 20 -17.46 9.46 -7.44
CA ALA A 20 -18.24 9.61 -8.65
C ALA A 20 -17.36 9.61 -9.93
N GLY A 21 -17.81 8.89 -10.96
CA GLY A 21 -17.13 8.81 -12.26
C GLY A 21 -15.84 7.98 -12.30
N ARG A 22 -15.42 7.32 -11.21
CA ARG A 22 -14.17 6.54 -11.17
C ARG A 22 -14.35 5.04 -10.97
N LYS A 23 -15.58 4.56 -11.04
CA LYS A 23 -15.90 3.15 -10.77
C LYS A 23 -15.16 2.17 -11.70
N ILE A 24 -15.08 2.50 -13.00
CA ILE A 24 -14.38 1.66 -13.99
C ILE A 24 -12.90 1.58 -13.65
N LEU A 25 -12.25 2.73 -13.49
CA LEU A 25 -10.83 2.82 -13.13
C LEU A 25 -10.50 2.04 -11.84
N ILE A 26 -11.31 2.20 -10.80
CA ILE A 26 -11.13 1.49 -9.53
C ILE A 26 -11.25 -0.02 -9.76
N GLY A 27 -12.23 -0.47 -10.57
CA GLY A 27 -12.40 -1.89 -10.90
C GLY A 27 -11.20 -2.49 -11.64
N GLU A 28 -10.59 -1.73 -12.56
CA GLU A 28 -9.37 -2.14 -13.26
C GLU A 28 -8.21 -2.35 -12.28
N PHE A 29 -8.01 -1.44 -11.33
CA PHE A 29 -7.00 -1.61 -10.28
C PHE A 29 -7.29 -2.78 -9.33
N GLU A 30 -8.55 -3.00 -8.95
CA GLU A 30 -8.93 -4.16 -8.14
C GLU A 30 -8.60 -5.48 -8.84
N GLN A 31 -8.79 -5.54 -10.17
CA GLN A 31 -8.37 -6.70 -10.96
C GLN A 31 -6.85 -6.85 -10.99
N ALA A 32 -6.12 -5.75 -11.20
CA ALA A 32 -4.67 -5.75 -11.20
C ALA A 32 -4.09 -6.27 -9.86
N PHE A 33 -4.68 -5.89 -8.73
CA PHE A 33 -4.25 -6.39 -7.41
C PHE A 33 -4.54 -7.88 -7.19
N SER A 34 -5.50 -8.45 -7.90
CA SER A 34 -5.97 -9.82 -7.64
C SER A 34 -5.36 -10.88 -8.56
N LEU A 35 -5.01 -10.55 -9.79
CA LEU A 35 -4.89 -11.55 -10.85
C LEU A 35 -3.62 -11.53 -11.68
N ASN A 36 -2.86 -10.43 -11.75
CA ASN A 36 -1.78 -10.36 -12.73
C ASN A 36 -0.61 -9.46 -12.29
N PRO A 37 0.54 -10.05 -11.94
CA PRO A 37 1.73 -9.26 -11.59
C PRO A 37 2.30 -8.43 -12.75
N ASN A 38 1.84 -8.65 -13.98
CA ASN A 38 2.26 -7.92 -15.17
C ASN A 38 1.17 -6.97 -15.70
N ASP A 39 0.14 -6.66 -14.91
CA ASP A 39 -0.92 -5.74 -15.33
C ASP A 39 -0.35 -4.33 -15.56
N PRO A 40 -0.63 -3.68 -16.71
CA PRO A 40 -0.11 -2.35 -17.02
C PRO A 40 -0.57 -1.28 -16.02
N ASN A 41 -1.69 -1.47 -15.32
CA ASN A 41 -2.18 -0.55 -14.31
C ASN A 41 -1.32 -0.52 -13.03
N LEU A 42 -0.44 -1.51 -12.83
CA LEU A 42 0.48 -1.55 -11.69
C LEU A 42 1.55 -0.45 -11.72
N CYS A 43 1.73 0.24 -12.87
CA CYS A 43 2.54 1.44 -12.97
C CYS A 43 1.72 2.55 -13.64
N SER A 44 1.15 3.45 -12.84
CA SER A 44 0.21 4.47 -13.32
C SER A 44 0.55 5.87 -12.85
N LEU A 45 0.33 6.85 -13.72
CA LEU A 45 0.51 8.27 -13.45
C LEU A 45 -0.85 8.99 -13.52
N PHE A 46 -1.27 9.59 -12.41
CA PHE A 46 -2.48 10.41 -12.36
C PHE A 46 -2.15 11.87 -12.58
N SER A 47 -2.53 12.43 -13.73
CA SER A 47 -2.37 13.84 -14.06
C SER A 47 -3.73 14.57 -14.04
N GLY A 48 -3.69 15.89 -13.81
CA GLY A 48 -4.88 16.73 -13.83
C GLY A 48 -4.76 17.94 -12.89
N PRO A 49 -5.67 18.90 -12.97
CA PRO A 49 -5.63 20.12 -12.17
C PRO A 49 -5.74 19.83 -10.67
N ARG A 50 -5.39 20.85 -9.85
CA ARG A 50 -5.57 20.77 -8.39
C ARG A 50 -7.05 20.61 -8.05
N GLY A 51 -7.35 19.81 -7.03
CA GLY A 51 -8.72 19.62 -6.54
C GLY A 51 -9.54 18.52 -7.25
N VAL A 52 -9.03 17.87 -8.30
CA VAL A 52 -9.76 16.77 -9.00
C VAL A 52 -9.75 15.44 -8.21
N GLY A 53 -9.17 15.41 -7.01
CA GLY A 53 -9.21 14.25 -6.12
C GLY A 53 -8.15 13.18 -6.42
N LYS A 54 -6.96 13.54 -6.93
CA LYS A 54 -5.85 12.59 -7.17
C LYS A 54 -5.42 11.90 -5.87
N THR A 55 -5.10 12.67 -4.83
CA THR A 55 -4.72 12.16 -3.50
C THR A 55 -5.79 11.24 -2.92
N VAL A 56 -7.07 11.63 -3.05
CA VAL A 56 -8.20 10.81 -2.58
C VAL A 56 -8.30 9.49 -3.34
N LEU A 57 -8.07 9.53 -4.66
CA LEU A 57 -8.05 8.33 -5.48
C LEU A 57 -6.91 7.39 -5.04
N MET A 58 -5.68 7.91 -4.90
CA MET A 58 -4.52 7.11 -4.46
C MET A 58 -4.77 6.49 -3.08
N SER A 59 -5.31 7.26 -2.13
CA SER A 59 -5.68 6.74 -0.80
C SER A 59 -6.77 5.66 -0.87
N HIS A 60 -7.71 5.78 -1.81
CA HIS A 60 -8.73 4.76 -2.03
C HIS A 60 -8.12 3.48 -2.62
N LEU A 61 -7.25 3.60 -3.61
CA LEU A 61 -6.55 2.46 -4.22
C LEU A 61 -5.65 1.75 -3.20
N ALA A 62 -4.96 2.49 -2.33
CA ALA A 62 -4.17 1.91 -1.25
C ALA A 62 -5.02 1.02 -0.33
N ARG A 63 -6.19 1.48 0.10
CA ARG A 63 -7.13 0.68 0.89
C ARG A 63 -7.65 -0.56 0.15
N LYS A 64 -7.85 -0.47 -1.16
CA LYS A 64 -8.26 -1.60 -1.99
C LYS A 64 -7.14 -2.65 -2.11
N ALA A 65 -5.91 -2.21 -2.32
CA ALA A 65 -4.74 -3.08 -2.31
C ALA A 65 -4.60 -3.81 -0.96
N GLU A 66 -4.73 -3.09 0.15
CA GLU A 66 -4.68 -3.66 1.51
C GLU A 66 -5.80 -4.70 1.74
N ALA A 67 -7.01 -4.43 1.24
CA ALA A 67 -8.11 -5.39 1.30
C ALA A 67 -7.85 -6.64 0.44
N SER A 68 -7.01 -6.54 -0.59
CA SER A 68 -6.57 -7.66 -1.44
C SER A 68 -5.32 -8.38 -0.90
N GLY A 69 -4.86 -8.04 0.31
CA GLY A 69 -3.71 -8.69 0.95
C GLY A 69 -2.35 -8.07 0.59
N TRP A 70 -2.35 -6.88 0.02
CA TRP A 70 -1.14 -6.08 -0.23
C TRP A 70 -0.81 -5.21 0.98
N ILE A 71 0.42 -4.71 1.02
CA ILE A 71 0.81 -3.60 1.90
C ILE A 71 0.90 -2.31 1.09
N SER A 72 0.73 -1.16 1.74
CA SER A 72 0.81 0.14 1.07
C SER A 72 1.79 1.09 1.74
N ALA A 73 2.64 1.74 0.94
CA ALA A 73 3.54 2.80 1.35
C ALA A 73 3.15 4.11 0.65
N ASN A 74 2.59 5.05 1.42
CA ASN A 74 2.14 6.33 0.90
C ASN A 74 3.15 7.42 1.28
N VAL A 75 3.77 8.05 0.29
CA VAL A 75 4.81 9.07 0.48
C VAL A 75 4.51 10.35 -0.29
N THR A 76 5.15 11.42 0.11
CA THR A 76 5.10 12.71 -0.60
C THR A 76 6.40 12.93 -1.37
N ALA A 77 6.31 13.44 -2.60
CA ALA A 77 7.46 13.76 -3.44
C ALA A 77 8.27 14.92 -2.84
N ARG A 78 9.36 14.59 -2.12
CA ARG A 78 10.26 15.55 -1.45
C ARG A 78 11.67 14.94 -1.33
N PRO A 79 12.70 15.76 -1.03
CA PRO A 79 14.02 15.22 -0.67
C PRO A 79 13.89 14.21 0.49
N GLY A 80 14.58 13.07 0.40
CA GLY A 80 14.47 11.97 1.37
C GLY A 80 13.32 10.99 1.10
N MET A 81 12.59 11.16 0.00
CA MET A 81 11.45 10.29 -0.34
C MET A 81 11.82 8.81 -0.42
N LEU A 82 13.03 8.47 -0.86
CA LEU A 82 13.46 7.07 -0.96
C LEU A 82 13.55 6.41 0.41
N GLU A 83 14.08 7.13 1.39
CA GLU A 83 14.15 6.70 2.77
C GLU A 83 12.74 6.59 3.36
N ASP A 84 11.87 7.55 3.10
CA ASP A 84 10.46 7.52 3.51
C ASP A 84 9.73 6.28 2.93
N ILE A 85 9.97 5.92 1.67
CA ILE A 85 9.40 4.70 1.04
C ILE A 85 9.85 3.47 1.83
N LEU A 86 11.15 3.36 2.11
CA LEU A 86 11.69 2.23 2.83
C LEU A 86 11.07 2.10 4.21
N GLU A 87 11.07 3.17 5.00
CA GLU A 87 10.53 3.22 6.36
C GLU A 87 9.04 2.84 6.38
N ARG A 88 8.22 3.47 5.53
CA ARG A 88 6.79 3.15 5.45
C ARG A 88 6.49 1.73 4.97
N THR A 89 7.32 1.20 4.07
CA THR A 89 7.19 -0.20 3.66
C THR A 89 7.46 -1.13 4.85
N MET A 90 8.45 -0.79 5.66
CA MET A 90 8.79 -1.53 6.87
C MET A 90 7.65 -1.50 7.88
N ASP A 91 7.11 -0.33 8.18
CA ASP A 91 6.01 -0.16 9.12
C ASP A 91 4.77 -0.93 8.65
N ALA A 92 4.41 -0.81 7.38
CA ALA A 92 3.28 -1.52 6.79
C ALA A 92 3.46 -3.05 6.81
N ALA A 93 4.67 -3.55 6.57
CA ALA A 93 4.97 -4.97 6.65
C ALA A 93 4.83 -5.50 8.09
N ASN A 94 5.34 -4.76 9.07
CA ASN A 94 5.22 -5.12 10.48
C ASN A 94 3.74 -5.16 10.92
N GLU A 95 2.97 -4.13 10.59
CA GLU A 95 1.53 -4.07 10.89
C GLU A 95 0.76 -5.22 10.22
N PHE A 96 1.11 -5.57 8.97
CA PHE A 96 0.47 -6.66 8.25
C PHE A 96 0.69 -8.02 8.93
N ILE A 97 1.90 -8.28 9.41
CA ILE A 97 2.26 -9.54 10.11
C ILE A 97 1.53 -9.67 11.44
N GLU A 98 1.27 -8.57 12.12
CA GLU A 98 0.54 -8.56 13.39
C GLU A 98 -0.95 -8.81 13.24
N ARG A 99 -1.51 -8.73 12.02
CA ARG A 99 -2.95 -8.98 11.79
C ARG A 99 -3.36 -10.40 12.18
N PRO A 100 -4.46 -10.57 12.90
CA PRO A 100 -4.95 -11.90 13.31
C PRO A 100 -5.21 -12.85 12.14
N SER A 101 -5.60 -12.32 10.98
CA SER A 101 -5.83 -13.08 9.75
C SER A 101 -4.53 -13.70 9.21
N PHE A 102 -3.41 -12.97 9.26
CA PHE A 102 -2.11 -13.47 8.85
C PHE A 102 -1.56 -14.50 9.84
N LYS A 103 -1.67 -14.24 11.13
CA LYS A 103 -1.26 -15.18 12.20
C LYS A 103 -2.00 -16.51 12.16
N ARG A 104 -3.21 -16.56 11.60
CA ARG A 104 -3.97 -17.81 11.40
C ARG A 104 -3.49 -18.63 10.21
N LEU A 105 -2.97 -17.98 9.17
CA LEU A 105 -2.48 -18.63 7.95
C LEU A 105 -1.03 -19.09 8.07
N THR A 106 -0.27 -18.44 8.92
CA THR A 106 1.15 -18.71 9.15
C THR A 106 1.34 -19.23 10.57
N SER A 107 2.06 -20.34 10.71
CA SER A 107 2.42 -20.85 12.03
C SER A 107 3.21 -19.78 12.82
N VAL A 108 3.06 -19.77 14.14
CA VAL A 108 3.69 -18.81 15.07
C VAL A 108 5.21 -18.65 14.83
N SER A 109 5.85 -19.67 14.29
CA SER A 109 7.28 -19.68 13.94
C SER A 109 7.66 -18.70 12.84
N ILE A 110 6.75 -18.35 11.93
CA ILE A 110 7.04 -17.50 10.77
C ILE A 110 7.08 -16.03 11.19
N SER A 111 6.21 -15.59 12.09
CA SER A 111 6.22 -14.19 12.57
C SER A 111 7.49 -13.87 13.36
N SER A 112 8.01 -14.82 14.13
CA SER A 112 9.27 -14.63 14.87
C SER A 112 10.49 -14.70 13.95
N LEU A 113 10.49 -15.56 12.94
CA LEU A 113 11.55 -15.64 11.93
C LEU A 113 11.57 -14.38 11.04
N PHE A 114 10.39 -13.85 10.71
CA PHE A 114 10.28 -12.60 9.98
C PHE A 114 10.86 -11.44 10.77
N SER A 115 10.48 -11.28 12.05
CA SER A 115 11.01 -10.23 12.92
C SER A 115 12.52 -10.35 13.12
N ALA A 116 13.03 -11.55 13.39
CA ALA A 116 14.45 -11.81 13.55
C ALA A 116 15.25 -11.58 12.26
N SER A 117 14.73 -12.04 11.12
CA SER A 117 15.33 -11.79 9.79
C SER A 117 15.35 -10.31 9.44
N TRP A 118 14.34 -9.61 9.90
CA TRP A 118 14.16 -8.19 9.69
C TRP A 118 15.17 -7.36 10.49
N GLU A 119 15.32 -7.61 11.77
CA GLU A 119 16.30 -6.93 12.63
C GLU A 119 17.74 -7.19 12.15
N TYR A 120 18.07 -8.43 11.82
CA TYR A 120 19.40 -8.80 11.31
C TYR A 120 19.72 -8.13 9.97
N ARG A 121 18.75 -8.06 9.05
CA ARG A 121 18.93 -7.46 7.72
C ARG A 121 18.90 -5.93 7.75
N ASN A 122 18.30 -5.32 8.76
CA ASN A 122 18.24 -3.86 8.91
C ASN A 122 19.51 -3.25 9.52
N SER A 123 20.31 -4.04 10.20
CA SER A 123 21.60 -3.62 10.76
C SER A 123 22.71 -3.47 9.72
N ASP A 124 22.49 -3.93 8.48
CA ASP A 124 23.48 -3.89 7.42
C ASP A 124 23.41 -2.56 6.63
N SER A 125 24.54 -1.89 6.53
CA SER A 125 24.74 -0.58 5.92
C SER A 125 24.67 -0.55 4.38
N GLY A 126 23.78 -1.36 3.78
CA GLY A 126 23.53 -1.37 2.35
C GLY A 126 22.89 -0.07 1.85
N ASN A 127 23.11 0.29 0.57
CA ASN A 127 22.41 1.40 -0.05
C ASN A 127 20.89 1.13 -0.12
N TRP A 128 20.08 2.17 -0.34
CA TRP A 128 18.61 2.08 -0.40
C TRP A 128 18.13 0.92 -1.31
N ARG A 129 18.73 0.77 -2.49
CA ARG A 129 18.34 -0.27 -3.46
C ARG A 129 18.52 -1.68 -2.90
N THR A 130 19.65 -1.94 -2.24
CA THR A 130 19.94 -3.25 -1.63
C THR A 130 18.95 -3.57 -0.53
N ARG A 131 18.64 -2.58 0.31
CA ARG A 131 17.67 -2.74 1.41
C ARG A 131 16.27 -3.00 0.85
N MET A 132 15.84 -2.24 -0.15
CA MET A 132 14.53 -2.40 -0.77
C MET A 132 14.39 -3.75 -1.48
N SER A 133 15.42 -4.20 -2.23
CA SER A 133 15.41 -5.54 -2.85
C SER A 133 15.18 -6.65 -1.83
N ARG A 134 15.87 -6.60 -0.69
CA ARG A 134 15.68 -7.61 0.37
C ARG A 134 14.27 -7.64 0.93
N ILE A 135 13.64 -6.47 1.07
CA ILE A 135 12.24 -6.38 1.51
C ILE A 135 11.32 -7.00 0.46
N LEU A 136 11.52 -6.67 -0.81
CA LEU A 136 10.70 -7.20 -1.90
C LEU A 136 10.84 -8.71 -2.03
N ASP A 137 12.06 -9.25 -1.91
CA ASP A 137 12.30 -10.70 -1.94
C ASP A 137 11.53 -11.41 -0.81
N MET A 138 11.54 -10.80 0.38
CA MET A 138 10.81 -11.34 1.53
C MET A 138 9.30 -11.27 1.35
N LEU A 139 8.77 -10.15 0.86
CA LEU A 139 7.33 -10.03 0.56
C LEU A 139 6.91 -11.03 -0.51
N ALA A 140 7.76 -11.28 -1.52
CA ALA A 140 7.51 -12.26 -2.58
C ALA A 140 7.42 -13.70 -2.04
N GLU A 141 8.24 -14.08 -1.05
CA GLU A 141 8.16 -15.39 -0.38
C GLU A 141 6.76 -15.65 0.20
N TYR A 142 6.09 -14.59 0.68
CA TYR A 142 4.75 -14.68 1.27
C TYR A 142 3.63 -14.31 0.30
N SER A 143 3.95 -14.08 -0.98
CA SER A 143 2.99 -13.60 -1.99
C SER A 143 2.28 -12.31 -1.59
N ILE A 144 2.96 -11.42 -0.88
CA ILE A 144 2.45 -10.13 -0.46
C ILE A 144 2.87 -9.07 -1.48
N GLY A 145 1.89 -8.40 -2.10
CA GLY A 145 2.14 -7.27 -2.99
C GLY A 145 2.48 -5.99 -2.21
N LEU A 146 3.25 -5.11 -2.84
CA LEU A 146 3.55 -3.77 -2.33
C LEU A 146 3.02 -2.71 -3.29
N LEU A 147 2.16 -1.83 -2.80
CA LEU A 147 1.72 -0.63 -3.50
C LEU A 147 2.44 0.59 -2.94
N ILE A 148 3.18 1.31 -3.79
CA ILE A 148 3.78 2.60 -3.45
C ILE A 148 2.97 3.70 -4.14
N THR A 149 2.48 4.66 -3.36
CA THR A 149 1.85 5.87 -3.90
C THR A 149 2.68 7.10 -3.57
N ILE A 150 2.89 7.96 -4.57
CA ILE A 150 3.71 9.17 -4.45
C ILE A 150 2.84 10.38 -4.84
N ASP A 151 2.60 11.29 -3.89
CA ASP A 151 1.77 12.52 -4.06
C ASP A 151 2.60 13.80 -3.98
#